data_47d017ef30dd6eb319f974da2ba90cf8
#
_entry.id   47d017ef30dd6eb319f974da2ba90cf8
#
_cell.length_a   1.000
_cell.length_b   1.000
_cell.length_c   1.000
_cell.angle_alpha   90.00
_cell.angle_beta   90.00
_cell.angle_gamma   90.00
#
_symmetry.space_group_name_H-M   'P 1'
#
loop_
_entity.id
_entity.type
_entity.pdbx_description
1 polymer ?
#
loop_
_entity_poly.entity_id
_entity_poly.type
_entity_poly.pdbx_seq_one_letter_code
_entity_poly.pdbx_strand_id
1 'polypeptide(L)'
;MKKVIYALILPLLVVSGLLFASSEIKKETSKKSTPKPLSAAERNAELKRWEATPDGINYKKWEASPAGKKVYAAEATIRKHINDYTNMEGVITSLLLPPGSRLGFGVMVRINGDDYIVKFEPEKSQLEQLHSLKVNDKIIIRSHTVSHAPKYSYPIVWGDYVERDSKVIFKRVPRKGGC
;
A
#
# COMPACT_ATOMS: atom_id res chain seq x y z
N MET A 1 -39.41 58.62 1.57
CA MET A 1 -39.93 59.02 2.89
C MET A 1 -40.36 57.76 3.64
N LYS A 2 -39.87 57.57 4.87
CA LYS A 2 -40.22 56.68 6.00
C LYS A 2 -39.02 55.73 6.29
N LYS A 3 -38.21 56.24 7.08
CA LYS A 3 -37.90 56.26 8.53
C LYS A 3 -37.68 54.85 9.13
N VAL A 4 -36.43 54.63 9.41
CA VAL A 4 -35.72 53.66 10.18
C VAL A 4 -36.20 53.65 11.64
N ILE A 5 -36.38 52.46 12.23
CA ILE A 5 -36.41 52.29 13.68
C ILE A 5 -35.38 51.24 14.03
N TYR A 6 -34.29 51.68 14.67
CA TYR A 6 -33.31 50.81 15.32
C TYR A 6 -33.84 50.38 16.68
N ALA A 7 -33.99 49.10 16.92
CA ALA A 7 -34.17 48.54 18.25
C ALA A 7 -32.84 47.99 18.74
N LEU A 8 -32.23 48.73 19.65
CA LEU A 8 -31.06 48.33 20.44
C LEU A 8 -31.50 47.27 21.44
N ILE A 9 -31.01 46.03 21.29
CA ILE A 9 -31.06 45.05 22.34
C ILE A 9 -29.64 44.85 22.85
N LEU A 10 -29.39 45.34 24.08
CA LEU A 10 -28.16 45.05 24.85
C LEU A 10 -28.16 43.59 25.31
N PRO A 11 -27.09 42.83 25.09
CA PRO A 11 -26.94 41.57 25.78
C PRO A 11 -26.32 41.78 27.17
N LEU A 12 -27.01 41.28 28.16
CA LEU A 12 -26.60 41.19 29.56
C LEU A 12 -25.37 40.27 29.68
N LEU A 13 -24.23 40.86 30.02
CA LEU A 13 -23.04 40.08 30.39
C LEU A 13 -23.23 39.45 31.79
N VAL A 14 -23.57 38.18 31.81
CA VAL A 14 -23.47 37.38 33.02
C VAL A 14 -22.02 36.90 33.18
N VAL A 15 -21.28 37.57 34.03
CA VAL A 15 -19.95 37.16 34.46
C VAL A 15 -20.14 36.03 35.46
N SER A 16 -20.16 34.80 34.96
CA SER A 16 -20.04 33.60 35.82
C SER A 16 -18.56 33.30 36.04
N GLY A 17 -18.04 33.58 37.24
CA GLY A 17 -16.70 33.25 37.65
C GLY A 17 -16.50 31.74 37.61
N LEU A 18 -15.74 31.26 36.68
CA LEU A 18 -15.23 29.90 36.66
C LEU A 18 -13.93 29.88 37.48
N LEU A 19 -14.03 29.31 38.66
CA LEU A 19 -12.91 28.85 39.47
C LEU A 19 -12.12 27.82 38.67
N PHE A 20 -10.97 28.21 38.14
CA PHE A 20 -9.99 27.28 37.62
C PHE A 20 -9.42 26.45 38.76
N ALA A 21 -10.04 25.32 39.04
CA ALA A 21 -9.38 24.27 39.79
C ALA A 21 -8.24 23.75 38.91
N SER A 22 -7.00 24.06 39.30
CA SER A 22 -5.78 23.48 38.75
C SER A 22 -5.79 21.99 39.01
N SER A 23 -6.42 21.20 38.17
CA SER A 23 -6.17 19.77 38.13
C SER A 23 -4.81 19.58 37.47
N GLU A 24 -3.80 19.27 38.26
CA GLU A 24 -2.56 18.69 37.77
C GLU A 24 -2.90 17.45 36.93
N ILE A 25 -2.88 17.61 35.61
CA ILE A 25 -2.88 16.48 34.70
C ILE A 25 -1.53 15.80 34.91
N LYS A 26 -1.47 14.82 35.81
CA LYS A 26 -0.42 13.82 35.79
C LYS A 26 -0.40 13.27 34.39
N LYS A 27 0.64 13.63 33.61
CA LYS A 27 1.02 12.94 32.41
C LYS A 27 1.39 11.51 32.80
N GLU A 28 0.39 10.65 32.91
CA GLU A 28 0.64 9.22 32.75
C GLU A 28 1.08 9.03 31.31
N THR A 29 2.40 8.97 31.13
CA THR A 29 3.02 8.39 29.95
C THR A 29 2.56 6.92 29.94
N SER A 30 1.39 6.66 29.36
CA SER A 30 1.00 5.30 29.02
C SER A 30 2.09 4.77 28.11
N LYS A 31 3.01 3.99 28.64
CA LYS A 31 3.93 3.14 27.85
C LYS A 31 3.02 2.33 26.94
N LYS A 32 2.96 2.73 25.68
CA LYS A 32 2.27 2.00 24.62
C LYS A 32 2.94 0.62 24.60
N SER A 33 2.35 -0.33 25.31
CA SER A 33 2.85 -1.70 25.33
C SER A 33 2.81 -2.20 23.90
N THR A 34 3.98 -2.52 23.35
CA THR A 34 4.08 -3.19 22.05
C THR A 34 3.22 -4.46 22.15
N PRO A 35 2.23 -4.66 21.28
CA PRO A 35 1.39 -5.84 21.33
C PRO A 35 2.26 -7.09 21.29
N LYS A 36 2.09 -8.00 22.26
CA LYS A 36 2.81 -9.26 22.25
C LYS A 36 2.49 -10.00 20.96
N PRO A 37 3.49 -10.54 20.24
CA PRO A 37 3.24 -11.33 19.03
C PRO A 37 2.32 -12.51 19.35
N LEU A 38 1.30 -12.69 18.52
CA LEU A 38 0.37 -13.81 18.64
C LEU A 38 1.12 -15.14 18.51
N SER A 39 0.76 -16.11 19.34
CA SER A 39 1.22 -17.50 19.20
C SER A 39 0.71 -18.13 17.89
N ALA A 40 1.31 -19.23 17.46
CA ALA A 40 0.86 -19.95 16.27
C ALA A 40 -0.60 -20.42 16.39
N ALA A 41 -1.03 -20.84 17.58
CA ALA A 41 -2.41 -21.27 17.83
C ALA A 41 -3.39 -20.08 17.72
N GLU A 42 -3.05 -18.92 18.24
CA GLU A 42 -3.87 -17.70 18.15
C GLU A 42 -3.99 -17.23 16.71
N ARG A 43 -2.86 -17.20 15.95
CA ARG A 43 -2.89 -16.86 14.52
C ARG A 43 -3.79 -17.80 13.72
N ASN A 44 -3.71 -19.11 13.98
CA ASN A 44 -4.57 -20.09 13.30
C ASN A 44 -6.04 -19.92 13.67
N ALA A 45 -6.34 -19.58 14.92
CA ALA A 45 -7.72 -19.32 15.36
C ALA A 45 -8.28 -18.04 14.70
N GLU A 46 -7.48 -16.98 14.58
CA GLU A 46 -7.87 -15.76 13.87
C GLU A 46 -8.07 -15.98 12.38
N LEU A 47 -7.18 -16.76 11.74
CA LEU A 47 -7.32 -17.12 10.34
C LEU A 47 -8.64 -17.86 10.09
N LYS A 48 -8.97 -18.88 10.90
CA LYS A 48 -10.23 -19.60 10.80
C LYS A 48 -11.45 -18.69 10.99
N ARG A 49 -11.39 -17.75 11.93
CA ARG A 49 -12.47 -16.76 12.12
C ARG A 49 -12.63 -15.87 10.89
N TRP A 50 -11.52 -15.38 10.34
CA TRP A 50 -11.54 -14.57 9.12
C TRP A 50 -12.09 -15.37 7.93
N GLU A 51 -11.65 -16.63 7.73
CA GLU A 51 -12.14 -17.50 6.67
C GLU A 51 -13.66 -17.73 6.71
N ALA A 52 -14.28 -17.63 7.89
CA ALA A 52 -15.73 -17.73 8.07
C ALA A 52 -16.48 -16.41 7.76
N THR A 53 -15.77 -15.29 7.58
CA THR A 53 -16.40 -14.02 7.18
C THR A 53 -16.79 -14.02 5.70
N PRO A 54 -17.73 -13.15 5.28
CA PRO A 54 -18.05 -12.99 3.86
C PRO A 54 -16.84 -12.72 2.98
N ASP A 55 -15.89 -11.92 3.47
CA ASP A 55 -14.64 -11.59 2.74
C ASP A 55 -13.74 -12.82 2.63
N GLY A 56 -13.57 -13.59 3.71
CA GLY A 56 -12.79 -14.82 3.70
C GLY A 56 -13.39 -15.87 2.76
N ILE A 57 -14.73 -16.04 2.76
CA ILE A 57 -15.42 -16.94 1.84
C ILE A 57 -15.21 -16.51 0.38
N ASN A 58 -15.34 -15.22 0.09
CA ASN A 58 -15.11 -14.69 -1.26
C ASN A 58 -13.65 -14.86 -1.70
N TYR A 59 -12.72 -14.64 -0.79
CA TYR A 59 -11.29 -14.86 -1.04
C TYR A 59 -11.00 -16.32 -1.38
N LYS A 60 -11.52 -17.28 -0.62
CA LYS A 60 -11.39 -18.73 -0.88
C LYS A 60 -11.99 -19.14 -2.23
N LYS A 61 -13.14 -18.56 -2.59
CA LYS A 61 -13.73 -18.76 -3.93
C LYS A 61 -12.83 -18.26 -5.03
N TRP A 62 -12.22 -17.08 -4.85
CA TRP A 62 -11.25 -16.55 -5.80
C TRP A 62 -10.00 -17.42 -5.89
N GLU A 63 -9.41 -17.87 -4.77
CA GLU A 63 -8.25 -18.78 -4.77
C GLU A 63 -8.51 -20.04 -5.60
N ALA A 64 -9.70 -20.62 -5.46
CA ALA A 64 -10.09 -21.83 -6.18
C ALA A 64 -10.43 -21.57 -7.67
N SER A 65 -10.65 -20.33 -8.06
CA SER A 65 -11.01 -19.94 -9.42
C SER A 65 -9.84 -20.08 -10.40
N PRO A 66 -10.11 -20.18 -11.73
CA PRO A 66 -9.06 -20.15 -12.74
C PRO A 66 -8.17 -18.89 -12.65
N ALA A 67 -8.77 -17.74 -12.34
CA ALA A 67 -8.03 -16.48 -12.18
C ALA A 67 -7.07 -16.52 -10.99
N GLY A 68 -7.52 -16.96 -9.82
CA GLY A 68 -6.67 -17.11 -8.63
C GLY A 68 -5.54 -18.11 -8.86
N LYS A 69 -5.86 -19.28 -9.42
CA LYS A 69 -4.84 -20.29 -9.75
C LYS A 69 -3.77 -19.77 -10.70
N LYS A 70 -4.16 -18.97 -11.72
CA LYS A 70 -3.21 -18.34 -12.64
C LYS A 70 -2.29 -17.36 -11.90
N VAL A 71 -2.83 -16.55 -10.99
CA VAL A 71 -2.04 -15.60 -10.20
C VAL A 71 -1.03 -16.34 -9.32
N TYR A 72 -1.44 -17.41 -8.63
CA TYR A 72 -0.51 -18.21 -7.81
C TYR A 72 0.55 -18.93 -8.64
N ALA A 73 0.19 -19.44 -9.83
CA ALA A 73 1.17 -20.05 -10.73
C ALA A 73 2.22 -19.02 -11.16
N ALA A 74 1.80 -17.82 -11.57
CA ALA A 74 2.72 -16.73 -11.93
C ALA A 74 3.60 -16.29 -10.74
N GLU A 75 3.05 -16.18 -9.52
CA GLU A 75 3.89 -15.94 -8.31
C GLU A 75 4.96 -17.00 -8.14
N ALA A 76 4.61 -18.28 -8.33
CA ALA A 76 5.54 -19.39 -8.15
C ALA A 76 6.73 -19.29 -9.11
N THR A 77 6.55 -18.80 -10.34
CA THR A 77 7.63 -18.68 -11.35
C THR A 77 8.72 -17.70 -10.93
N ILE A 78 8.37 -16.65 -10.17
CA ILE A 78 9.33 -15.63 -9.72
C ILE A 78 9.75 -15.78 -8.26
N ARG A 79 9.16 -16.70 -7.50
CA ARG A 79 9.36 -16.82 -6.04
C ARG A 79 10.84 -16.99 -5.65
N LYS A 80 11.62 -17.74 -6.43
CA LYS A 80 13.05 -17.89 -6.20
C LYS A 80 13.77 -16.54 -6.30
N HIS A 81 13.48 -15.76 -7.33
CA HIS A 81 14.06 -14.41 -7.53
C HIS A 81 13.70 -13.47 -6.38
N ILE A 82 12.46 -13.54 -5.88
CA ILE A 82 12.01 -12.75 -4.73
C ILE A 82 12.78 -13.13 -3.45
N ASN A 83 12.90 -14.43 -3.17
CA ASN A 83 13.57 -14.93 -1.96
C ASN A 83 15.08 -14.63 -1.97
N ASP A 84 15.73 -14.80 -3.12
CA ASP A 84 17.17 -14.64 -3.29
C ASP A 84 17.57 -13.19 -3.67
N TYR A 85 16.58 -12.29 -3.85
CA TYR A 85 16.77 -10.91 -4.29
C TYR A 85 17.59 -10.80 -5.59
N THR A 86 17.31 -11.66 -6.55
CA THR A 86 18.05 -11.72 -7.82
C THR A 86 17.32 -10.98 -8.94
N ASN A 87 18.04 -10.77 -10.04
CA ASN A 87 17.51 -10.09 -11.22
C ASN A 87 16.35 -10.86 -11.84
N MET A 88 15.28 -10.13 -12.17
CA MET A 88 14.18 -10.59 -13.02
C MET A 88 14.18 -9.73 -14.29
N GLU A 89 14.39 -10.34 -15.43
CA GLU A 89 14.26 -9.66 -16.71
C GLU A 89 12.80 -9.58 -17.11
N GLY A 90 12.36 -8.41 -17.57
CA GLY A 90 10.99 -8.20 -18.00
C GLY A 90 10.86 -7.16 -19.10
N VAL A 91 9.69 -7.16 -19.74
CA VAL A 91 9.33 -6.19 -20.77
C VAL A 91 8.09 -5.41 -20.30
N ILE A 92 8.14 -4.08 -20.37
CA ILE A 92 7.00 -3.24 -20.04
C ILE A 92 5.89 -3.44 -21.07
N THR A 93 4.71 -3.89 -20.63
CA THR A 93 3.55 -4.12 -21.51
C THR A 93 2.53 -2.98 -21.44
N SER A 94 2.52 -2.22 -20.32
CA SER A 94 1.68 -1.03 -20.18
C SER A 94 2.26 -0.09 -19.12
N LEU A 95 2.15 1.21 -19.36
CA LEU A 95 2.46 2.26 -18.37
C LEU A 95 1.28 2.57 -17.46
N LEU A 96 0.11 1.99 -17.74
CA LEU A 96 -1.09 2.13 -16.93
C LEU A 96 -1.36 0.84 -16.17
N LEU A 97 -1.69 0.97 -14.92
CA LEU A 97 -2.17 -0.12 -14.09
C LEU A 97 -3.62 -0.49 -14.46
N PRO A 98 -4.10 -1.68 -14.10
CA PRO A 98 -5.49 -2.08 -14.33
C PRO A 98 -6.49 -1.03 -13.83
N PRO A 99 -7.62 -0.82 -14.54
CA PRO A 99 -8.63 0.18 -14.16
C PRO A 99 -9.07 0.07 -12.71
N GLY A 100 -9.21 1.22 -12.04
CA GLY A 100 -9.58 1.29 -10.63
C GLY A 100 -8.47 0.86 -9.67
N SER A 101 -7.23 0.72 -10.14
CA SER A 101 -6.08 0.46 -9.27
C SER A 101 -5.85 1.62 -8.29
N ARG A 102 -5.52 1.28 -7.02
CA ARG A 102 -5.12 2.22 -5.96
C ARG A 102 -3.69 1.94 -5.47
N LEU A 103 -2.85 1.36 -6.30
CA LEU A 103 -1.50 0.94 -5.93
C LEU A 103 -0.44 2.06 -6.02
N GLY A 104 -0.85 3.28 -6.39
CA GLY A 104 0.08 4.38 -6.65
C GLY A 104 0.78 4.22 -8.00
N PHE A 105 2.05 4.67 -8.08
CA PHE A 105 2.83 4.58 -9.30
C PHE A 105 3.24 3.12 -9.59
N GLY A 106 3.07 2.69 -10.83
CA GLY A 106 3.45 1.35 -11.26
C GLY A 106 3.25 1.14 -12.75
N VAL A 107 3.75 0.02 -13.27
CA VAL A 107 3.64 -0.39 -14.66
C VAL A 107 3.27 -1.87 -14.74
N MET A 108 2.75 -2.30 -15.90
CA MET A 108 2.59 -3.71 -16.20
C MET A 108 3.86 -4.24 -16.86
N VAL A 109 4.35 -5.38 -16.40
CA VAL A 109 5.58 -6.00 -16.90
C VAL A 109 5.35 -7.47 -17.17
N ARG A 110 5.83 -7.96 -18.29
CA ARG A 110 5.87 -9.39 -18.61
C ARG A 110 7.21 -9.98 -18.22
N ILE A 111 7.19 -10.98 -17.34
CA ILE A 111 8.35 -11.73 -16.88
C ILE A 111 8.08 -13.21 -17.14
N ASN A 112 8.98 -13.91 -17.83
CA ASN A 112 8.84 -15.34 -18.15
C ASN A 112 7.51 -15.74 -18.79
N GLY A 113 6.90 -14.83 -19.57
CA GLY A 113 5.63 -15.06 -20.25
C GLY A 113 4.37 -14.67 -19.48
N ASP A 114 4.45 -14.41 -18.19
CA ASP A 114 3.35 -13.96 -17.35
C ASP A 114 3.39 -12.44 -17.13
N ASP A 115 2.22 -11.83 -16.97
CA ASP A 115 2.08 -10.39 -16.71
C ASP A 115 1.98 -10.13 -15.20
N TYR A 116 2.69 -9.08 -14.74
CA TYR A 116 2.75 -8.63 -13.36
C TYR A 116 2.45 -7.14 -13.27
N ILE A 117 1.84 -6.74 -12.17
CA ILE A 117 1.85 -5.35 -11.72
C ILE A 117 3.17 -5.12 -10.99
N VAL A 118 3.99 -4.20 -11.46
CA VAL A 118 5.18 -3.75 -10.73
C VAL A 118 4.90 -2.36 -10.18
N LYS A 119 4.75 -2.25 -8.86
CA LYS A 119 4.50 -0.97 -8.18
C LYS A 119 5.76 -0.43 -7.55
N PHE A 120 5.86 0.88 -7.44
CA PHE A 120 6.99 1.59 -6.85
C PHE A 120 6.53 2.56 -5.76
N GLU A 121 7.42 2.87 -4.84
CA GLU A 121 7.26 3.95 -3.86
C GLU A 121 8.40 4.98 -4.06
N PRO A 122 8.34 5.77 -5.15
CA PRO A 122 9.41 6.69 -5.49
C PRO A 122 9.39 7.94 -4.62
N GLU A 123 10.58 8.49 -4.35
CA GLU A 123 10.74 9.87 -3.96
C GLU A 123 10.52 10.81 -5.18
N LYS A 124 10.23 12.08 -4.92
CA LYS A 124 9.97 13.06 -5.99
C LYS A 124 11.11 13.12 -7.03
N SER A 125 12.35 13.03 -6.58
CA SER A 125 13.55 13.03 -7.43
C SER A 125 13.67 11.83 -8.38
N GLN A 126 12.97 10.74 -8.09
CA GLN A 126 13.01 9.50 -8.87
C GLN A 126 11.86 9.41 -9.88
N LEU A 127 10.81 10.23 -9.71
CA LEU A 127 9.61 10.18 -10.57
C LEU A 127 9.93 10.46 -12.03
N GLU A 128 10.80 11.43 -12.34
CA GLU A 128 11.17 11.77 -13.72
C GLU A 128 11.81 10.59 -14.44
N GLN A 129 12.70 9.87 -13.75
CA GLN A 129 13.35 8.70 -14.32
C GLN A 129 12.35 7.57 -14.57
N LEU A 130 11.43 7.33 -13.64
CA LEU A 130 10.36 6.34 -13.83
C LEU A 130 9.38 6.75 -14.92
N HIS A 131 9.08 8.03 -15.09
CA HIS A 131 8.26 8.54 -16.20
C HIS A 131 8.94 8.43 -17.57
N SER A 132 10.25 8.24 -17.61
CA SER A 132 10.99 7.99 -18.86
C SER A 132 10.80 6.58 -19.41
N LEU A 133 10.20 5.66 -18.64
CA LEU A 133 9.90 4.30 -19.08
C LEU A 133 8.88 4.31 -20.20
N LYS A 134 9.02 3.35 -21.14
CA LYS A 134 8.14 3.20 -22.32
C LYS A 134 7.66 1.76 -22.44
N VAL A 135 6.54 1.59 -23.12
CA VAL A 135 6.08 0.25 -23.52
C VAL A 135 7.15 -0.38 -24.43
N ASN A 136 7.40 -1.65 -24.24
CA ASN A 136 8.45 -2.46 -24.84
C ASN A 136 9.87 -2.20 -24.31
N ASP A 137 10.07 -1.33 -23.34
CA ASP A 137 11.37 -1.27 -22.65
C ASP A 137 11.69 -2.62 -22.00
N LYS A 138 12.91 -3.09 -22.20
CA LYS A 138 13.48 -4.22 -21.45
C LYS A 138 14.07 -3.69 -20.17
N ILE A 139 13.68 -4.27 -19.05
CA ILE A 139 14.12 -3.83 -17.72
C ILE A 139 14.56 -5.02 -16.88
N ILE A 140 15.45 -4.73 -15.94
CA ILE A 140 15.83 -5.63 -14.86
C ILE A 140 15.17 -5.14 -13.59
N ILE A 141 14.48 -6.03 -12.87
CA ILE A 141 13.79 -5.72 -11.62
C ILE A 141 14.37 -6.58 -10.51
N ARG A 142 14.50 -6.01 -9.30
CA ARG A 142 14.66 -6.78 -8.05
C ARG A 142 13.58 -6.40 -7.07
N SER A 143 13.15 -7.38 -6.28
CA SER A 143 12.12 -7.21 -5.26
C SER A 143 12.29 -8.22 -4.14
N HIS A 144 11.93 -7.84 -2.92
CA HIS A 144 11.78 -8.76 -1.78
C HIS A 144 10.34 -9.23 -1.57
N THR A 145 9.39 -8.67 -2.32
CA THR A 145 7.97 -8.87 -2.01
C THR A 145 7.15 -9.07 -3.28
N VAL A 146 6.41 -10.15 -3.30
CA VAL A 146 5.29 -10.37 -4.21
C VAL A 146 4.03 -10.61 -3.39
N SER A 147 2.93 -10.07 -3.83
CA SER A 147 1.61 -10.21 -3.21
C SER A 147 0.53 -10.31 -4.28
N HIS A 148 -0.68 -10.60 -3.85
CA HIS A 148 -1.84 -10.65 -4.73
C HIS A 148 -3.07 -10.06 -4.04
N ALA A 149 -4.10 -9.74 -4.82
CA ALA A 149 -5.41 -9.37 -4.33
C ALA A 149 -6.49 -9.84 -5.32
N PRO A 150 -7.65 -10.32 -4.85
CA PRO A 150 -8.74 -10.80 -5.71
C PRO A 150 -9.22 -9.80 -6.76
N LYS A 151 -9.01 -8.53 -6.51
CA LYS A 151 -9.32 -7.41 -7.41
C LYS A 151 -8.50 -7.43 -8.71
N TYR A 152 -7.30 -8.00 -8.68
CA TYR A 152 -6.38 -8.02 -9.80
C TYR A 152 -6.20 -9.44 -10.33
N SER A 153 -6.10 -9.57 -11.66
CA SER A 153 -5.78 -10.84 -12.31
C SER A 153 -4.28 -11.06 -12.48
N TYR A 154 -3.47 -10.34 -11.72
CA TYR A 154 -2.01 -10.31 -11.83
C TYR A 154 -1.38 -10.26 -10.43
N PRO A 155 -0.22 -10.95 -10.22
CA PRO A 155 0.58 -10.73 -9.03
C PRO A 155 1.10 -9.30 -8.96
N ILE A 156 1.32 -8.81 -7.74
CA ILE A 156 1.81 -7.45 -7.46
C ILE A 156 3.22 -7.56 -6.89
N VAL A 157 4.20 -7.14 -7.67
CA VAL A 157 5.62 -7.06 -7.29
C VAL A 157 5.92 -5.66 -6.77
N TRP A 158 6.56 -5.57 -5.62
CA TRP A 158 7.03 -4.31 -5.07
C TRP A 158 8.45 -4.07 -5.56
N GLY A 159 8.62 -3.23 -6.60
CA GLY A 159 9.93 -2.95 -7.16
C GLY A 159 10.82 -2.22 -6.15
N ASP A 160 11.95 -2.83 -5.82
CA ASP A 160 13.00 -2.22 -4.99
C ASP A 160 14.14 -1.66 -5.83
N TYR A 161 14.30 -2.19 -7.04
CA TYR A 161 15.32 -1.79 -7.99
C TYR A 161 14.81 -1.98 -9.41
N VAL A 162 15.09 -1.01 -10.27
CA VAL A 162 14.87 -1.12 -11.72
C VAL A 162 16.06 -0.56 -12.48
N GLU A 163 16.49 -1.29 -13.49
CA GLU A 163 17.53 -0.92 -14.43
C GLU A 163 17.02 -1.04 -15.85
N ARG A 164 17.42 -0.12 -16.73
CA ARG A 164 17.19 -0.15 -18.17
C ARG A 164 18.47 0.30 -18.88
N ASP A 165 18.91 -0.44 -19.87
CA ASP A 165 20.12 -0.14 -20.66
C ASP A 165 21.36 0.07 -19.77
N SER A 166 21.57 -0.82 -18.79
CA SER A 166 22.64 -0.74 -17.79
C SER A 166 22.62 0.53 -16.93
N LYS A 167 21.52 1.30 -16.94
CA LYS A 167 21.31 2.48 -16.11
C LYS A 167 20.26 2.22 -15.06
N VAL A 168 20.59 2.51 -13.80
CA VAL A 168 19.62 2.44 -12.69
C VAL A 168 18.58 3.55 -12.87
N ILE A 169 17.32 3.15 -13.06
CA ILE A 169 16.16 4.04 -13.18
C ILE A 169 15.52 4.28 -11.82
N PHE A 170 15.53 3.26 -10.97
CA PHE A 170 14.94 3.34 -9.64
C PHE A 170 15.68 2.45 -8.65
N LYS A 171 15.88 2.96 -7.45
CA LYS A 171 16.34 2.19 -6.31
C LYS A 171 15.63 2.70 -5.06
N ARG A 172 14.91 1.81 -4.38
CA ARG A 172 14.18 2.14 -3.16
C ARG A 172 15.13 2.64 -2.07
N VAL A 173 14.77 3.76 -1.48
CA VAL A 173 15.47 4.31 -0.31
C VAL A 173 14.83 3.71 0.94
N PRO A 174 15.60 3.05 1.82
CA PRO A 174 15.07 2.55 3.08
C PRO A 174 14.51 3.71 3.91
N ARG A 175 13.29 3.57 4.42
CA ARG A 175 12.72 4.58 5.32
C ARG A 175 13.52 4.60 6.62
N LYS A 176 14.02 5.77 7.02
CA LYS A 176 14.64 5.95 8.35
C LYS A 176 13.55 5.73 9.41
N GLY A 177 13.71 4.70 10.25
CA GLY A 177 12.82 4.44 11.38
C GLY A 177 11.77 3.32 11.21
N GLY A 178 11.89 2.47 10.20
CA GLY A 178 11.15 1.19 10.14
C GLY A 178 11.92 0.14 10.94
N CYS A 179 11.37 -0.28 12.05
CA CYS A 179 11.80 -1.47 12.80
C CYS A 179 11.40 -2.72 12.04
#